data_7ab9817c30200b30f0d1e964b308dd4f
#
_entry.id   7ab9817c30200b30f0d1e964b308dd4f
#
_cell.length_a   1.000
_cell.length_b   1.000
_cell.length_c   1.000
_cell.angle_alpha   90.00
_cell.angle_beta   90.00
_cell.angle_gamma   90.00
#
_symmetry.space_group_name_H-M   'P 1'
#
loop_
_entity.id
_entity.type
_entity.pdbx_description
1 polymer ?
#
loop_
_entity_poly.entity_id
_entity_poly.type
_entity_poly.pdbx_seq_one_letter_code
_entity_poly.pdbx_strand_id
1 'polypeptide(L)'
;PKEVMLSKHWSQLVGINSNMIRTMRVILSRPGMSIAKCAILVGGPDWPTSVLCGIMGLDLIPILIGTLPVALLIAPTTLSGVFVYMSGAPHYKDWASTLSTVCISATGMAQSGSMVVAAFYLEEAMTKEKEAIDAIPIDKEVEEADERAKVSNAKFVECTKFSVLPGYMR
;
A
#
# COMPACT_ATOMS: atom_id res chain seq x y z
N PRO A 1 10.36 -22.51 14.18
CA PRO A 1 11.35 -22.00 13.20
C PRO A 1 10.72 -21.57 11.87
N LYS A 2 9.70 -22.29 11.33
CA LYS A 2 9.06 -21.96 10.05
C LYS A 2 8.24 -20.65 10.13
N GLU A 3 7.53 -20.42 11.24
CA GLU A 3 6.73 -19.20 11.44
C GLU A 3 7.60 -17.94 11.52
N VAL A 4 8.75 -18.03 12.21
CA VAL A 4 9.72 -16.93 12.30
C VAL A 4 10.32 -16.62 10.93
N MET A 5 10.62 -17.64 10.12
CA MET A 5 11.17 -17.48 8.79
C MET A 5 10.16 -16.86 7.81
N LEU A 6 8.88 -17.23 7.93
CA LEU A 6 7.79 -16.64 7.15
C LEU A 6 7.58 -15.17 7.53
N SER A 7 7.58 -14.84 8.83
CA SER A 7 7.50 -13.47 9.34
C SER A 7 8.63 -12.59 8.80
N LYS A 8 9.86 -13.07 8.78
CA LYS A 8 11.04 -12.35 8.25
C LYS A 8 10.94 -12.08 6.75
N HIS A 9 10.46 -13.06 5.99
CA HIS A 9 10.26 -12.87 4.55
C HIS A 9 9.21 -11.79 4.26
N TRP A 10 8.10 -11.76 5.00
CA TRP A 10 7.09 -10.71 4.89
C TRP A 10 7.64 -9.34 5.33
N SER A 11 8.44 -9.30 6.38
CA SER A 11 9.09 -8.07 6.85
C SER A 11 10.02 -7.47 5.81
N GLN A 12 10.79 -8.30 5.12
CA GLN A 12 11.63 -7.88 4.00
C GLN A 12 10.80 -7.41 2.81
N LEU A 13 9.75 -8.16 2.44
CA LEU A 13 8.88 -7.82 1.31
C LEU A 13 8.16 -6.47 1.49
N VAL A 14 7.74 -6.17 2.72
CA VAL A 14 7.12 -4.88 3.10
C VAL A 14 8.16 -3.76 3.16
N GLY A 15 9.45 -4.08 3.35
CA GLY A 15 10.52 -3.09 3.51
C GLY A 15 10.40 -2.32 4.83
N ILE A 16 10.28 -3.04 5.96
CA ILE A 16 10.03 -2.45 7.29
C ILE A 16 11.09 -1.43 7.74
N ASN A 17 12.30 -1.50 7.18
CA ASN A 17 13.38 -0.55 7.45
C ASN A 17 13.30 0.73 6.59
N SER A 18 12.37 0.79 5.61
CA SER A 18 12.21 2.00 4.80
C SER A 18 11.62 3.14 5.64
N ASN A 19 12.07 4.37 5.39
CA ASN A 19 11.57 5.55 6.13
C ASN A 19 10.05 5.69 6.04
N MET A 20 9.46 5.37 4.89
CA MET A 20 8.02 5.41 4.69
C MET A 20 7.30 4.44 5.64
N ILE A 21 7.73 3.19 5.71
CA ILE A 21 7.10 2.17 6.56
C ILE A 21 7.35 2.46 8.05
N ARG A 22 8.53 2.97 8.42
CA ARG A 22 8.83 3.41 9.79
C ARG A 22 7.91 4.57 10.19
N THR A 23 7.67 5.52 9.30
CA THR A 23 6.72 6.63 9.52
C THR A 23 5.29 6.12 9.68
N MET A 24 4.84 5.21 8.82
CA MET A 24 3.53 4.55 8.96
C MET A 24 3.42 3.85 10.33
N ARG A 25 4.47 3.17 10.76
CA ARG A 25 4.53 2.49 12.05
C ARG A 25 4.34 3.48 13.21
N VAL A 26 5.01 4.63 13.18
CA VAL A 26 4.83 5.69 14.18
C VAL A 26 3.39 6.17 14.23
N ILE A 27 2.80 6.49 13.08
CA ILE A 27 1.42 6.99 13.02
C ILE A 27 0.42 5.93 13.49
N LEU A 28 0.56 4.68 13.05
CA LEU A 28 -0.36 3.60 13.38
C LEU A 28 -0.27 3.18 14.85
N SER A 29 0.91 3.27 15.48
CA SER A 29 1.11 2.90 16.90
C SER A 29 0.55 3.91 17.90
N ARG A 30 0.20 5.12 17.48
CA ARG A 30 -0.38 6.13 18.37
C ARG A 30 -1.66 5.61 19.02
N PRO A 31 -1.92 5.92 20.29
CA PRO A 31 -3.18 5.55 20.91
C PRO A 31 -4.36 6.32 20.29
N GLY A 32 -5.50 5.68 20.20
CA GLY A 32 -6.74 6.27 19.69
C GLY A 32 -6.80 6.34 18.15
N MET A 33 -7.91 6.88 17.66
CA MET A 33 -8.16 7.10 16.24
C MET A 33 -7.79 8.53 15.86
N SER A 34 -7.06 8.71 14.77
CA SER A 34 -6.69 10.01 14.22
C SER A 34 -6.97 10.07 12.72
N ILE A 35 -7.15 11.28 12.19
CA ILE A 35 -7.37 11.49 10.75
C ILE A 35 -6.17 10.94 9.95
N ALA A 36 -4.95 11.12 10.45
CA ALA A 36 -3.76 10.58 9.83
C ALA A 36 -3.79 9.04 9.72
N LYS A 37 -4.26 8.33 10.77
CA LYS A 37 -4.46 6.87 10.71
C LYS A 37 -5.48 6.48 9.66
N CYS A 38 -6.66 7.13 9.66
CA CYS A 38 -7.69 6.88 8.65
C CYS A 38 -7.15 7.15 7.24
N ALA A 39 -6.43 8.25 7.05
CA ALA A 39 -5.84 8.59 5.75
C ALA A 39 -4.88 7.51 5.24
N ILE A 40 -4.02 6.97 6.12
CA ILE A 40 -3.10 5.90 5.76
C ILE A 40 -3.83 4.58 5.49
N LEU A 41 -4.86 4.27 6.28
CA LEU A 41 -5.65 3.03 6.11
C LEU A 41 -6.52 3.05 4.85
N VAL A 42 -6.95 4.24 4.39
CA VAL A 42 -7.83 4.40 3.21
C VAL A 42 -7.04 4.70 1.94
N GLY A 43 -6.01 5.53 2.03
CA GLY A 43 -5.25 6.03 0.87
C GLY A 43 -3.83 5.49 0.77
N GLY A 44 -3.35 4.75 1.78
CA GLY A 44 -2.05 4.08 1.75
C GLY A 44 -2.06 2.82 0.87
N PRO A 45 -0.89 2.22 0.63
CA PRO A 45 -0.81 0.96 -0.09
C PRO A 45 -1.45 -0.17 0.73
N ASP A 46 -2.55 -0.72 0.25
CA ASP A 46 -3.44 -1.64 0.99
C ASP A 46 -2.72 -2.83 1.62
N TRP A 47 -1.98 -3.60 0.82
CA TRP A 47 -1.37 -4.81 1.32
C TRP A 47 -0.17 -4.57 2.25
N PRO A 48 0.78 -3.63 2.01
CA PRO A 48 1.84 -3.34 2.97
C PRO A 48 1.30 -2.80 4.29
N THR A 49 0.28 -1.95 4.26
CA THR A 49 -0.35 -1.40 5.48
C THR A 49 -1.03 -2.49 6.29
N SER A 50 -1.77 -3.41 5.66
CA SER A 50 -2.44 -4.52 6.33
C SER A 50 -1.45 -5.50 6.96
N VAL A 51 -0.38 -5.86 6.24
CA VAL A 51 0.69 -6.73 6.75
C VAL A 51 1.43 -6.04 7.92
N LEU A 52 1.71 -4.74 7.80
CA LEU A 52 2.34 -3.97 8.86
C LEU A 52 1.49 -3.95 10.14
N CYS A 53 0.18 -3.71 10.02
CA CYS A 53 -0.74 -3.77 11.15
C CYS A 53 -0.72 -5.15 11.84
N GLY A 54 -0.63 -6.22 11.06
CA GLY A 54 -0.51 -7.59 11.58
C GLY A 54 0.81 -7.84 12.29
N ILE A 55 1.95 -7.41 11.72
CA ILE A 55 3.29 -7.53 12.32
C ILE A 55 3.36 -6.74 13.64
N MET A 56 2.73 -5.57 13.69
CA MET A 56 2.70 -4.73 14.90
C MET A 56 1.74 -5.24 15.97
N GLY A 57 0.87 -6.22 15.66
CA GLY A 57 -0.13 -6.73 16.60
C GLY A 57 -1.13 -5.66 17.04
N LEU A 58 -1.49 -4.74 16.16
CA LEU A 58 -2.43 -3.67 16.48
C LEU A 58 -3.84 -4.22 16.69
N ASP A 59 -4.60 -3.56 17.57
CA ASP A 59 -5.99 -3.92 17.83
C ASP A 59 -6.83 -3.88 16.56
N LEU A 60 -7.58 -4.94 16.30
CA LEU A 60 -8.39 -5.11 15.10
C LEU A 60 -9.52 -4.06 14.99
N ILE A 61 -10.15 -3.73 16.13
CA ILE A 61 -11.33 -2.84 16.17
C ILE A 61 -11.00 -1.43 15.66
N PRO A 62 -9.95 -0.74 16.14
CA PRO A 62 -9.57 0.56 15.59
C PRO A 62 -9.22 0.51 14.10
N ILE A 63 -8.57 -0.56 13.63
CA ILE A 63 -8.23 -0.74 12.21
C ILE A 63 -9.51 -0.84 11.37
N LEU A 64 -10.46 -1.68 11.78
CA LEU A 64 -11.74 -1.84 11.08
C LEU A 64 -12.52 -0.52 11.02
N ILE A 65 -12.56 0.23 12.11
CA ILE A 65 -13.22 1.55 12.14
C ILE A 65 -12.49 2.52 11.20
N GLY A 66 -11.16 2.52 11.21
CA GLY A 66 -10.35 3.38 10.34
C GLY A 66 -10.45 3.07 8.86
N THR A 67 -10.81 1.83 8.49
CA THR A 67 -11.02 1.41 7.10
C THR A 67 -12.48 1.58 6.62
N LEU A 68 -13.44 1.87 7.51
CA LEU A 68 -14.83 2.08 7.11
C LEU A 68 -15.02 3.06 5.93
N PRO A 69 -14.29 4.19 5.84
CA PRO A 69 -14.43 5.11 4.71
C PRO A 69 -14.11 4.48 3.34
N VAL A 70 -13.37 3.35 3.30
CA VAL A 70 -13.11 2.60 2.06
C VAL A 70 -14.42 2.12 1.41
N ALA A 71 -15.45 1.86 2.20
CA ALA A 71 -16.77 1.49 1.69
C ALA A 71 -17.34 2.56 0.74
N LEU A 72 -17.05 3.85 0.97
CA LEU A 72 -17.45 4.94 0.08
C LEU A 72 -16.72 4.91 -1.28
N LEU A 73 -15.55 4.30 -1.35
CA LEU A 73 -14.79 4.09 -2.58
C LEU A 73 -15.28 2.84 -3.32
N ILE A 74 -15.61 1.78 -2.57
CA ILE A 74 -16.05 0.50 -3.14
C ILE A 74 -17.48 0.59 -3.71
N ALA A 75 -18.38 1.31 -3.03
CA ALA A 75 -19.79 1.40 -3.45
C ALA A 75 -19.97 1.91 -4.90
N PRO A 76 -19.38 3.04 -5.33
CA PRO A 76 -19.53 3.48 -6.71
C PRO A 76 -18.84 2.56 -7.72
N THR A 77 -17.75 1.86 -7.33
CA THR A 77 -17.07 0.89 -8.19
C THR A 77 -17.98 -0.32 -8.46
N THR A 78 -18.61 -0.86 -7.43
CA THR A 78 -19.55 -1.98 -7.58
C THR A 78 -20.79 -1.58 -8.36
N LEU A 79 -21.32 -0.38 -8.11
CA LEU A 79 -22.45 0.18 -8.87
C LEU A 79 -22.11 0.35 -10.35
N SER A 80 -20.89 0.78 -10.68
CA SER A 80 -20.48 0.90 -12.08
C SER A 80 -20.55 -0.43 -12.80
N GLY A 81 -20.13 -1.53 -12.16
CA GLY A 81 -20.24 -2.88 -12.72
C GLY A 81 -21.70 -3.30 -12.99
N VAL A 82 -22.60 -2.98 -12.07
CA VAL A 82 -24.04 -3.23 -12.27
C VAL A 82 -24.58 -2.41 -13.46
N PHE A 83 -24.21 -1.13 -13.58
CA PHE A 83 -24.64 -0.29 -14.69
C PHE A 83 -24.05 -0.75 -16.04
N VAL A 84 -22.81 -1.24 -16.06
CA VAL A 84 -22.23 -1.87 -17.27
C VAL A 84 -23.07 -3.07 -17.68
N TYR A 85 -23.43 -3.94 -16.73
CA TYR A 85 -24.29 -5.09 -17.04
C TYR A 85 -25.67 -4.67 -17.57
N MET A 86 -26.30 -3.67 -16.93
CA MET A 86 -27.61 -3.15 -17.38
C MET A 86 -27.55 -2.49 -18.75
N SER A 87 -26.45 -1.88 -19.14
CA SER A 87 -26.28 -1.26 -20.47
C SER A 87 -26.35 -2.24 -21.63
N GLY A 88 -26.22 -3.55 -21.36
CA GLY A 88 -26.48 -4.60 -22.35
C GLY A 88 -27.95 -4.75 -22.76
N ALA A 89 -28.90 -4.24 -21.97
CA ALA A 89 -30.32 -4.29 -22.27
C ALA A 89 -30.77 -3.03 -23.04
N PRO A 90 -31.52 -3.16 -24.17
CA PRO A 90 -31.85 -2.02 -25.03
C PRO A 90 -32.54 -0.87 -24.32
N HIS A 91 -33.36 -1.20 -23.32
CA HIS A 91 -34.17 -0.21 -22.58
C HIS A 91 -33.35 0.67 -21.61
N TYR A 92 -32.21 0.19 -21.14
CA TYR A 92 -31.39 0.86 -20.13
C TYR A 92 -30.07 1.41 -20.68
N LYS A 93 -29.75 1.13 -21.94
CA LYS A 93 -28.44 1.33 -22.56
C LYS A 93 -27.85 2.72 -22.33
N ASP A 94 -28.62 3.77 -22.63
CA ASP A 94 -28.09 5.13 -22.68
C ASP A 94 -27.78 5.68 -21.29
N TRP A 95 -28.73 5.61 -20.36
CA TRP A 95 -28.52 6.14 -19.02
C TRP A 95 -27.60 5.29 -18.16
N ALA A 96 -27.66 3.94 -18.31
CA ALA A 96 -26.78 3.04 -17.54
C ALA A 96 -25.32 3.19 -17.95
N SER A 97 -25.04 3.37 -19.24
CA SER A 97 -23.69 3.64 -19.75
C SER A 97 -23.13 4.96 -19.18
N THR A 98 -23.93 6.03 -19.20
CA THR A 98 -23.54 7.32 -18.64
C THR A 98 -23.29 7.22 -17.14
N LEU A 99 -24.18 6.56 -16.41
CA LEU A 99 -24.06 6.44 -14.95
C LEU A 99 -22.85 5.59 -14.56
N SER A 100 -22.55 4.53 -15.31
CA SER A 100 -21.33 3.72 -15.13
C SER A 100 -20.08 4.59 -15.28
N THR A 101 -20.01 5.40 -16.33
CA THR A 101 -18.87 6.31 -16.57
C THR A 101 -18.70 7.33 -15.43
N VAL A 102 -19.80 7.90 -14.96
CA VAL A 102 -19.78 8.83 -13.81
C VAL A 102 -19.27 8.13 -12.55
N CYS A 103 -19.75 6.93 -12.25
CA CYS A 103 -19.29 6.16 -11.08
C CYS A 103 -17.81 5.82 -11.15
N ILE A 104 -17.30 5.39 -12.30
CA ILE A 104 -15.87 5.08 -12.49
C ILE A 104 -15.02 6.35 -12.30
N SER A 105 -15.45 7.47 -12.91
CA SER A 105 -14.72 8.73 -12.80
C SER A 105 -14.70 9.27 -11.35
N ALA A 106 -15.84 9.18 -10.67
CA ALA A 106 -15.95 9.56 -9.26
C ALA A 106 -15.04 8.71 -8.36
N THR A 107 -15.00 7.39 -8.60
CA THR A 107 -14.10 6.49 -7.86
C THR A 107 -12.64 6.85 -8.11
N GLY A 108 -12.25 7.08 -9.36
CA GLY A 108 -10.87 7.45 -9.71
C GLY A 108 -10.43 8.75 -9.05
N MET A 109 -11.29 9.77 -9.03
CA MET A 109 -11.01 11.04 -8.35
C MET A 109 -10.92 10.86 -6.83
N ALA A 110 -11.83 10.11 -6.22
CA ALA A 110 -11.82 9.86 -4.79
C ALA A 110 -10.60 9.04 -4.36
N GLN A 111 -10.21 8.02 -5.14
CA GLN A 111 -9.01 7.22 -4.88
C GLN A 111 -7.74 8.06 -4.98
N SER A 112 -7.60 8.86 -6.03
CA SER A 112 -6.45 9.76 -6.19
C SER A 112 -6.37 10.79 -5.07
N GLY A 113 -7.52 11.36 -4.68
CA GLY A 113 -7.61 12.29 -3.56
C GLY A 113 -7.19 11.65 -2.24
N SER A 114 -7.63 10.43 -1.96
CA SER A 114 -7.25 9.72 -0.72
C SER A 114 -5.75 9.42 -0.66
N MET A 115 -5.12 9.07 -1.79
CA MET A 115 -3.66 8.87 -1.88
C MET A 115 -2.89 10.16 -1.60
N VAL A 116 -3.35 11.30 -2.14
CA VAL A 116 -2.70 12.61 -1.88
C VAL A 116 -2.81 12.98 -0.40
N VAL A 117 -3.97 12.75 0.22
CA VAL A 117 -4.15 13.00 1.66
C VAL A 117 -3.26 12.10 2.50
N ALA A 118 -3.15 10.81 2.16
CA ALA A 118 -2.24 9.89 2.85
C ALA A 118 -0.78 10.32 2.71
N ALA A 119 -0.36 10.71 1.50
CA ALA A 119 1.00 11.21 1.24
C ALA A 119 1.30 12.48 2.05
N PHE A 120 0.35 13.42 2.13
CA PHE A 120 0.48 14.63 2.94
C PHE A 120 0.74 14.32 4.42
N TYR A 121 -0.06 13.43 5.02
CA TYR A 121 0.14 13.07 6.43
C TYR A 121 1.43 12.28 6.67
N LEU A 122 1.88 11.49 5.71
CA LEU A 122 3.18 10.82 5.77
C LEU A 122 4.32 11.83 5.73
N GLU A 123 4.30 12.78 4.81
CA GLU A 123 5.32 13.82 4.69
C GLU A 123 5.36 14.73 5.92
N GLU A 124 4.19 15.11 6.43
CA GLU A 124 4.07 15.89 7.66
C GLU A 124 4.70 15.15 8.85
N ALA A 125 4.42 13.86 9.00
CA ALA A 125 4.99 13.05 10.07
C ALA A 125 6.50 12.84 9.89
N MET A 126 6.98 12.60 8.67
CA MET A 126 8.42 12.50 8.37
C MET A 126 9.19 13.77 8.75
N THR A 127 8.55 14.93 8.61
CA THR A 127 9.18 16.22 8.93
C THR A 127 9.11 16.54 10.41
N LYS A 128 7.94 16.33 11.05
CA LYS A 128 7.70 16.72 12.43
C LYS A 128 8.21 15.70 13.46
N GLU A 129 8.25 14.42 13.11
CA GLU A 129 8.51 13.32 14.05
C GLU A 129 9.78 12.53 13.68
N LYS A 130 10.71 13.20 13.06
CA LYS A 130 11.98 12.60 12.64
C LYS A 130 12.68 11.85 13.77
N GLU A 131 12.73 12.46 14.96
CA GLU A 131 13.35 11.84 16.15
C GLU A 131 12.66 10.54 16.57
N ALA A 132 11.32 10.50 16.52
CA ALA A 132 10.55 9.31 16.84
C ALA A 132 10.72 8.20 15.79
N ILE A 133 10.85 8.58 14.52
CA ILE A 133 11.11 7.66 13.41
C ILE A 133 12.52 7.08 13.52
N ASP A 134 13.51 7.92 13.83
CA ASP A 134 14.91 7.51 13.98
C ASP A 134 15.13 6.63 15.24
N ALA A 135 14.31 6.82 16.27
CA ALA A 135 14.33 5.99 17.49
C ALA A 135 13.83 4.55 17.27
N ILE A 136 13.12 4.26 16.16
CA ILE A 136 12.69 2.90 15.86
C ILE A 136 13.93 2.07 15.51
N PRO A 137 14.19 0.94 16.22
CA PRO A 137 15.34 0.11 15.91
C PRO A 137 15.23 -0.48 14.51
N ILE A 138 16.34 -0.43 13.78
CA ILE A 138 16.47 -1.08 12.47
C ILE A 138 16.57 -2.59 12.72
N ASP A 139 15.78 -3.37 12.00
CA ASP A 139 15.90 -4.82 12.01
C ASP A 139 17.14 -5.22 11.19
N LYS A 140 18.21 -5.60 11.91
CA LYS A 140 19.51 -5.96 11.30
C LYS A 140 19.43 -7.17 10.38
N GLU A 141 18.56 -8.14 10.69
CA GLU A 141 18.41 -9.32 9.86
C GLU A 141 17.74 -9.00 8.52
N VAL A 142 16.78 -8.08 8.53
CA VAL A 142 16.14 -7.56 7.31
C VAL A 142 17.14 -6.71 6.52
N GLU A 143 17.92 -5.87 7.19
CA GLU A 143 18.97 -5.07 6.54
C GLU A 143 20.00 -5.94 5.84
N GLU A 144 20.49 -6.99 6.50
CA GLU A 144 21.43 -7.95 5.88
C GLU A 144 20.79 -8.70 4.70
N ALA A 145 19.48 -9.02 4.79
CA ALA A 145 18.77 -9.67 3.70
C ALA A 145 18.60 -8.73 2.50
N ASP A 146 18.30 -7.44 2.75
CA ASP A 146 18.21 -6.42 1.72
C ASP A 146 19.55 -6.18 1.03
N GLU A 147 20.67 -6.14 1.78
CA GLU A 147 22.00 -6.02 1.21
C GLU A 147 22.36 -7.24 0.33
N ARG A 148 22.05 -8.46 0.78
CA ARG A 148 22.21 -9.67 -0.03
C ARG A 148 21.38 -9.63 -1.31
N ALA A 149 20.15 -9.15 -1.21
CA ALA A 149 19.25 -8.98 -2.37
C ALA A 149 19.79 -7.93 -3.36
N LYS A 150 20.31 -6.80 -2.87
CA LYS A 150 20.94 -5.77 -3.71
C LYS A 150 22.16 -6.31 -4.45
N VAL A 151 23.06 -7.03 -3.75
CA VAL A 151 24.25 -7.64 -4.35
C VAL A 151 23.85 -8.70 -5.40
N SER A 152 22.85 -9.52 -5.09
CA SER A 152 22.34 -10.53 -6.04
C SER A 152 21.73 -9.88 -7.27
N ASN A 153 20.94 -8.81 -7.08
CA ASN A 153 20.30 -8.07 -8.17
C ASN A 153 21.33 -7.34 -9.04
N ALA A 154 22.36 -6.74 -8.44
CA ALA A 154 23.46 -6.13 -9.17
C ALA A 154 24.20 -7.15 -10.06
N LYS A 155 24.51 -8.32 -9.52
CA LYS A 155 25.10 -9.43 -10.29
C LYS A 155 24.18 -9.92 -11.41
N PHE A 156 22.87 -10.04 -11.15
CA PHE A 156 21.91 -10.44 -12.16
C PHE A 156 21.84 -9.43 -13.30
N VAL A 157 21.77 -8.13 -12.98
CA VAL A 157 21.76 -7.04 -13.98
C VAL A 157 23.07 -7.05 -14.78
N GLU A 158 24.21 -7.30 -14.15
CA GLU A 158 25.50 -7.39 -14.82
C GLU A 158 25.57 -8.57 -15.79
N CYS A 159 25.13 -9.75 -15.35
CA CYS A 159 25.08 -10.96 -16.20
C CYS A 159 24.05 -10.87 -17.34
N THR A 160 23.00 -10.06 -17.20
CA THR A 160 21.96 -9.91 -18.21
C THR A 160 22.23 -8.76 -19.19
N LYS A 161 23.32 -8.01 -19.04
CA LYS A 161 23.72 -7.01 -20.04
C LYS A 161 23.96 -7.66 -21.39
N PHE A 162 23.37 -7.09 -22.43
CA PHE A 162 23.46 -7.58 -23.82
C PHE A 162 24.92 -7.80 -24.29
N SER A 163 25.87 -7.00 -23.76
CA SER A 163 27.31 -7.13 -24.06
C SER A 163 27.96 -8.39 -23.50
N VAL A 164 27.39 -8.96 -22.44
CA VAL A 164 27.93 -10.15 -21.74
C VAL A 164 27.27 -11.45 -22.22
N LEU A 165 26.13 -11.33 -22.93
CA LEU A 165 25.41 -12.50 -23.43
C LEU A 165 26.26 -13.25 -24.49
N PRO A 166 26.29 -14.62 -24.42
CA PRO A 166 26.93 -15.44 -25.44
C PRO A 166 26.40 -15.13 -26.83
N GLY A 167 27.24 -15.27 -27.85
CA GLY A 167 26.87 -14.90 -29.24
C GLY A 167 25.64 -15.58 -29.81
N TYR A 168 25.25 -16.76 -29.27
CA TYR A 168 24.05 -17.50 -29.66
C TYR A 168 22.75 -16.93 -29.02
N MET A 169 22.87 -16.00 -28.07
CA MET A 169 21.75 -15.31 -27.42
C MET A 169 21.63 -13.84 -27.84
N ARG A 170 22.55 -13.34 -28.65
CA ARG A 170 22.55 -12.02 -29.25
C ARG A 170 21.86 -12.06 -30.61
#